data_75782efa2bc6f35481aef2daea2b48ea
#
_entry.id   75782efa2bc6f35481aef2daea2b48ea
#
_cell.length_a   1.000
_cell.length_b   1.000
_cell.length_c   1.000
_cell.angle_alpha   90.00
_cell.angle_beta   90.00
_cell.angle_gamma   90.00
#
_symmetry.space_group_name_H-M   'P 1'
#
loop_
_entity.id
_entity.type
_entity.pdbx_description
1 polymer ?
#
loop_
_entity_poly.entity_id
_entity_poly.type
_entity_poly.pdbx_seq_one_letter_code
_entity_poly.pdbx_strand_id
1 'polypeptide(L)'
;MQDNCIGSFIAQKRKELGITQKQLGEKLNISFQAISKWENGTALPSSDVLIKLANELKVNVEDILNGKELNNISYSKAGVNISYTDSIKDEMEKYVSNGDVRVLNRMGAFASLYDFNFDDVKHPVLVLKAEEPGSKQKLAIEHGYTESICHDMINHLVNDIIVMNAKPLAVLDTIVCGKAEKDTIKTLVKGVSDACKENECVLIGGETSIQPQVVDKGVYVLTSNIAGVVDKDKIIDGSKISSGDIILAVSSNGLHTNGYSLVRLLMDIYPDLINSEVDGEKFIDVIMKPHTAYYPVLKNILDS
;
A
#
# COMPACT_ATOMS: atom_id res chain seq x y z
N MET A 1 -3.01 21.43 46.44
CA MET A 1 -2.26 21.93 45.28
C MET A 1 -2.65 21.25 43.95
N GLN A 2 -2.99 19.96 43.95
CA GLN A 2 -3.38 19.20 42.73
C GLN A 2 -4.73 19.65 42.16
N ASP A 3 -5.72 19.97 43.00
CA ASP A 3 -7.08 20.36 42.57
C ASP A 3 -7.11 21.68 41.78
N ASN A 4 -6.17 22.59 42.05
CA ASN A 4 -6.07 23.84 41.31
C ASN A 4 -5.50 23.66 39.88
N CYS A 5 -4.74 22.61 39.61
CA CYS A 5 -4.23 22.30 38.28
C CYS A 5 -5.35 21.77 37.38
N ILE A 6 -6.23 20.91 37.89
CA ILE A 6 -7.36 20.33 37.13
C ILE A 6 -8.34 21.43 36.72
N GLY A 7 -8.72 22.29 37.67
CA GLY A 7 -9.65 23.40 37.40
C GLY A 7 -9.09 24.39 36.38
N SER A 8 -7.85 24.78 36.54
CA SER A 8 -7.16 25.66 35.58
C SER A 8 -7.10 25.07 34.17
N PHE A 9 -6.87 23.77 34.06
CA PHE A 9 -6.83 23.07 32.76
C PHE A 9 -8.22 23.02 32.11
N ILE A 10 -9.27 22.71 32.88
CA ILE A 10 -10.66 22.75 32.37
C ILE A 10 -10.99 24.15 31.85
N ALA A 11 -10.66 25.20 32.61
CA ALA A 11 -10.90 26.59 32.21
C ALA A 11 -10.14 26.98 30.94
N GLN A 12 -8.88 26.54 30.84
CA GLN A 12 -8.05 26.79 29.65
C GLN A 12 -8.68 26.13 28.42
N LYS A 13 -8.99 24.84 28.46
CA LYS A 13 -9.55 24.10 27.33
C LYS A 13 -10.90 24.62 26.91
N ARG A 14 -11.76 24.97 27.84
CA ARG A 14 -13.04 25.64 27.53
C ARG A 14 -12.83 26.97 26.77
N LYS A 15 -11.88 27.80 27.22
CA LYS A 15 -11.55 29.07 26.56
C LYS A 15 -10.96 28.86 25.17
N GLU A 16 -10.09 27.88 24.98
CA GLU A 16 -9.54 27.51 23.67
C GLU A 16 -10.64 27.15 22.66
N LEU A 17 -11.73 26.53 23.12
CA LEU A 17 -12.91 26.24 22.33
C LEU A 17 -13.89 27.43 22.15
N GLY A 18 -13.60 28.58 22.76
CA GLY A 18 -14.43 29.78 22.66
C GLY A 18 -15.79 29.69 23.32
N ILE A 19 -16.01 28.73 24.24
CA ILE A 19 -17.32 28.53 24.92
C ILE A 19 -17.32 29.11 26.35
N THR A 20 -18.49 29.60 26.79
CA THR A 20 -18.69 30.11 28.15
C THR A 20 -18.94 28.96 29.13
N GLN A 21 -18.77 29.23 30.46
CA GLN A 21 -19.14 28.27 31.51
C GLN A 21 -20.62 27.83 31.40
N LYS A 22 -21.51 28.74 31.01
CA LYS A 22 -22.93 28.47 30.82
C LYS A 22 -23.17 27.50 29.68
N GLN A 23 -22.52 27.74 28.51
CA GLN A 23 -22.61 26.88 27.35
C GLN A 23 -22.03 25.47 27.60
N LEU A 24 -20.90 25.38 28.35
CA LEU A 24 -20.35 24.09 28.73
C LEU A 24 -21.31 23.36 29.69
N GLY A 25 -21.93 24.08 30.65
CA GLY A 25 -22.93 23.51 31.57
C GLY A 25 -24.17 22.98 30.82
N GLU A 26 -24.67 23.72 29.84
CA GLU A 26 -25.77 23.30 28.96
C GLU A 26 -25.44 22.00 28.19
N LYS A 27 -24.27 21.92 27.60
CA LYS A 27 -23.79 20.71 26.88
C LYS A 27 -23.65 19.47 27.77
N LEU A 28 -23.26 19.67 29.00
CA LEU A 28 -23.10 18.60 30.00
C LEU A 28 -24.39 18.31 30.80
N ASN A 29 -25.44 19.10 30.59
CA ASN A 29 -26.68 19.05 31.35
C ASN A 29 -26.49 19.26 32.86
N ILE A 30 -25.64 20.24 33.23
CA ILE A 30 -25.35 20.65 34.62
C ILE A 30 -25.36 22.17 34.75
N SER A 31 -25.38 22.66 35.99
CA SER A 31 -25.40 24.10 36.25
C SER A 31 -24.03 24.75 35.93
N PHE A 32 -24.06 26.01 35.52
CA PHE A 32 -22.82 26.80 35.34
C PHE A 32 -22.04 26.98 36.63
N GLN A 33 -22.74 26.96 37.80
CA GLN A 33 -22.11 27.02 39.09
C GLN A 33 -21.22 25.78 39.35
N ALA A 34 -21.60 24.60 38.87
CA ALA A 34 -20.78 23.40 38.94
C ALA A 34 -19.49 23.57 38.14
N ILE A 35 -19.60 24.05 36.90
CA ILE A 35 -18.42 24.36 36.07
C ILE A 35 -17.51 25.38 36.75
N SER A 36 -18.09 26.44 37.32
CA SER A 36 -17.31 27.47 38.05
C SER A 36 -16.59 26.90 39.26
N LYS A 37 -17.23 25.99 40.01
CA LYS A 37 -16.58 25.31 41.15
C LYS A 37 -15.42 24.45 40.71
N TRP A 38 -15.55 23.73 39.61
CA TRP A 38 -14.46 22.92 39.05
C TRP A 38 -13.30 23.80 38.60
N GLU A 39 -13.57 24.86 37.80
CA GLU A 39 -12.53 25.76 37.32
C GLU A 39 -11.78 26.49 38.43
N ASN A 40 -12.45 26.77 39.56
CA ASN A 40 -11.83 27.38 40.72
C ASN A 40 -11.20 26.36 41.70
N GLY A 41 -11.26 25.07 41.42
CA GLY A 41 -10.69 24.00 42.23
C GLY A 41 -11.43 23.78 43.56
N THR A 42 -12.68 24.26 43.69
CA THR A 42 -13.50 24.08 44.94
C THR A 42 -14.32 22.79 44.90
N ALA A 43 -14.39 22.13 43.73
CA ALA A 43 -14.98 20.80 43.56
C ALA A 43 -14.33 20.13 42.35
N LEU A 44 -14.43 18.81 42.25
CA LEU A 44 -14.02 18.03 41.10
C LEU A 44 -15.25 17.47 40.36
N PRO A 45 -15.14 17.25 39.02
CA PRO A 45 -16.16 16.54 38.29
C PRO A 45 -16.31 15.11 38.80
N SER A 46 -17.55 14.63 38.92
CA SER A 46 -17.81 13.21 39.24
C SER A 46 -17.43 12.30 38.07
N SER A 47 -17.18 11.03 38.35
CA SER A 47 -16.69 10.07 37.35
C SER A 47 -17.65 9.88 36.14
N ASP A 48 -18.94 9.99 36.36
CA ASP A 48 -19.99 9.89 35.35
C ASP A 48 -20.04 11.11 34.41
N VAL A 49 -19.62 12.28 34.90
CA VAL A 49 -19.56 13.51 34.12
C VAL A 49 -18.19 13.69 33.43
N LEU A 50 -17.14 13.10 33.99
CA LEU A 50 -15.77 13.28 33.56
C LEU A 50 -15.54 12.84 32.10
N ILE A 51 -16.17 11.72 31.68
CA ILE A 51 -16.10 11.21 30.29
C ILE A 51 -16.79 12.20 29.34
N LYS A 52 -17.94 12.73 29.72
CA LYS A 52 -18.67 13.71 28.89
C LYS A 52 -17.90 15.03 28.78
N LEU A 53 -17.30 15.46 29.89
CA LEU A 53 -16.46 16.66 29.96
C LEU A 53 -15.24 16.53 29.06
N ALA A 54 -14.56 15.38 29.10
CA ALA A 54 -13.42 15.09 28.21
C ALA A 54 -13.78 15.16 26.72
N ASN A 55 -14.91 14.58 26.33
CA ASN A 55 -15.43 14.65 24.97
C ASN A 55 -15.75 16.08 24.53
N GLU A 56 -16.43 16.87 25.37
CA GLU A 56 -16.79 18.27 25.07
C GLU A 56 -15.57 19.17 24.98
N LEU A 57 -14.56 18.92 25.81
CA LEU A 57 -13.29 19.67 25.80
C LEU A 57 -12.29 19.15 24.75
N LYS A 58 -12.58 18.04 24.06
CA LYS A 58 -11.72 17.37 23.08
C LYS A 58 -10.36 16.95 23.66
N VAL A 59 -10.36 16.45 24.87
CA VAL A 59 -9.19 15.94 25.59
C VAL A 59 -9.45 14.55 26.14
N ASN A 60 -8.42 13.86 26.64
CA ASN A 60 -8.62 12.59 27.35
C ASN A 60 -8.97 12.83 28.82
N VAL A 61 -9.64 11.87 29.43
CA VAL A 61 -9.94 11.90 30.89
C VAL A 61 -8.67 12.06 31.72
N GLU A 62 -7.58 11.38 31.29
CA GLU A 62 -6.29 11.46 31.98
C GLU A 62 -5.67 12.85 31.91
N ASP A 63 -5.88 13.61 30.84
CA ASP A 63 -5.41 14.99 30.71
C ASP A 63 -6.08 15.88 31.74
N ILE A 64 -7.39 15.70 31.92
CA ILE A 64 -8.16 16.42 32.94
C ILE A 64 -7.66 16.07 34.34
N LEU A 65 -7.51 14.77 34.66
CA LEU A 65 -7.07 14.31 35.97
C LEU A 65 -5.64 14.75 36.32
N ASN A 66 -4.78 14.93 35.32
CA ASN A 66 -3.42 15.42 35.52
C ASN A 66 -3.29 16.94 35.41
N GLY A 67 -4.38 17.65 35.08
CA GLY A 67 -4.38 19.12 34.92
C GLY A 67 -3.46 19.65 33.83
N LYS A 68 -3.13 18.82 32.86
CA LYS A 68 -2.29 19.15 31.68
C LYS A 68 -2.53 18.14 30.58
N GLU A 69 -2.37 18.56 29.33
CA GLU A 69 -2.25 17.59 28.24
C GLU A 69 -1.03 16.71 28.52
N LEU A 70 -1.29 15.46 28.79
CA LEU A 70 -0.24 14.48 28.70
C LEU A 70 0.10 14.44 27.22
N ASN A 71 1.36 14.63 26.85
CA ASN A 71 1.83 14.34 25.50
C ASN A 71 1.64 12.83 25.29
N ASN A 72 0.40 12.44 25.01
CA ASN A 72 0.09 11.06 24.68
C ASN A 72 0.80 10.75 23.38
N ILE A 73 2.00 10.24 23.53
CA ILE A 73 2.74 9.64 22.43
C ILE A 73 1.86 8.48 21.93
N SER A 74 1.28 8.63 20.76
CA SER A 74 0.43 7.62 20.15
C SER A 74 0.82 7.43 18.69
N TYR A 75 0.59 6.25 18.16
CA TYR A 75 0.76 5.97 16.74
C TYR A 75 -0.04 6.94 15.86
N SER A 76 -1.22 7.35 16.30
CA SER A 76 -2.06 8.34 15.60
C SER A 76 -1.36 9.70 15.50
N LYS A 77 -0.73 10.20 16.56
CA LYS A 77 0.08 11.44 16.52
C LYS A 77 1.35 11.29 15.70
N ALA A 78 1.89 10.08 15.63
CA ALA A 78 3.01 9.76 14.74
C ALA A 78 2.60 9.59 13.26
N GLY A 79 1.32 9.76 12.93
CA GLY A 79 0.81 9.68 11.56
C GLY A 79 0.27 8.30 11.16
N VAL A 80 0.19 7.34 12.10
CA VAL A 80 -0.32 5.98 11.85
C VAL A 80 -1.63 5.77 12.62
N ASN A 81 -2.74 5.65 11.90
CA ASN A 81 -4.05 5.34 12.50
C ASN A 81 -4.34 3.84 12.39
N ILE A 82 -4.17 3.09 13.47
CA ILE A 82 -4.29 1.63 13.51
C ILE A 82 -5.68 1.17 13.06
N SER A 83 -6.75 1.72 13.62
CA SER A 83 -8.12 1.30 13.27
C SER A 83 -8.48 1.59 11.81
N TYR A 84 -7.95 2.67 11.25
CA TYR A 84 -8.09 2.97 9.82
C TYR A 84 -7.31 1.98 8.96
N THR A 85 -6.10 1.63 9.37
CA THR A 85 -5.27 0.63 8.68
C THR A 85 -5.92 -0.75 8.69
N ASP A 86 -6.51 -1.16 9.82
CA ASP A 86 -7.23 -2.44 9.91
C ASP A 86 -8.42 -2.47 8.96
N SER A 87 -9.17 -1.36 8.84
CA SER A 87 -10.28 -1.27 7.87
C SER A 87 -9.83 -1.38 6.40
N ILE A 88 -8.58 -1.05 6.09
CA ILE A 88 -8.01 -1.25 4.76
C ILE A 88 -7.71 -2.73 4.54
N LYS A 89 -7.11 -3.42 5.53
CA LYS A 89 -6.79 -4.85 5.47
C LYS A 89 -8.03 -5.71 5.18
N ASP A 90 -9.16 -5.43 5.84
CA ASP A 90 -10.42 -6.14 5.63
C ASP A 90 -10.90 -6.05 4.16
N GLU A 91 -10.64 -4.95 3.49
CA GLU A 91 -10.98 -4.81 2.07
C GLU A 91 -9.98 -5.48 1.13
N MET A 92 -8.73 -5.64 1.55
CA MET A 92 -7.69 -6.30 0.75
C MET A 92 -7.88 -7.82 0.69
N GLU A 93 -8.49 -8.43 1.72
CA GLU A 93 -8.68 -9.89 1.83
C GLU A 93 -9.33 -10.50 0.56
N LYS A 94 -10.26 -9.79 -0.05
CA LYS A 94 -10.95 -10.27 -1.27
C LYS A 94 -10.08 -10.33 -2.53
N TYR A 95 -8.93 -9.66 -2.54
CA TYR A 95 -7.98 -9.65 -3.65
C TYR A 95 -6.81 -10.62 -3.45
N VAL A 96 -6.58 -11.04 -2.20
CA VAL A 96 -5.51 -11.99 -1.85
C VAL A 96 -6.04 -13.42 -1.93
N SER A 97 -5.19 -14.35 -2.36
CA SER A 97 -5.47 -15.79 -2.54
C SER A 97 -6.50 -16.14 -3.62
N ASN A 98 -7.41 -15.28 -3.94
CA ASN A 98 -8.33 -15.31 -5.07
C ASN A 98 -8.96 -16.70 -5.39
N GLY A 99 -9.13 -17.55 -4.36
CA GLY A 99 -9.67 -18.89 -4.47
C GLY A 99 -8.71 -19.96 -5.01
N ASP A 100 -7.43 -19.68 -5.15
CA ASP A 100 -6.44 -20.69 -5.50
C ASP A 100 -6.34 -21.75 -4.40
N VAL A 101 -6.63 -23.00 -4.77
CA VAL A 101 -6.66 -24.16 -3.84
C VAL A 101 -5.30 -24.50 -3.23
N ARG A 102 -4.21 -24.03 -3.83
CA ARG A 102 -2.85 -24.22 -3.33
C ARG A 102 -2.48 -23.25 -2.22
N VAL A 103 -3.25 -22.19 -2.03
CA VAL A 103 -3.06 -21.27 -0.89
C VAL A 103 -3.73 -21.85 0.34
N LEU A 104 -2.92 -22.31 1.29
CA LEU A 104 -3.38 -23.12 2.42
C LEU A 104 -3.82 -22.32 3.63
N ASN A 105 -3.55 -21.02 3.67
CA ASN A 105 -3.92 -20.16 4.77
C ASN A 105 -4.63 -18.88 4.29
N ARG A 106 -5.35 -18.23 5.20
CA ARG A 106 -6.03 -16.97 4.94
C ARG A 106 -5.09 -15.78 5.14
N MET A 107 -5.45 -14.63 4.57
CA MET A 107 -4.83 -13.34 4.86
C MET A 107 -4.82 -13.07 6.38
N GLY A 108 -3.75 -12.43 6.86
CA GLY A 108 -3.57 -12.10 8.29
C GLY A 108 -2.67 -13.09 9.05
N ALA A 109 -2.26 -14.19 8.46
CA ALA A 109 -1.16 -15.01 8.99
C ALA A 109 0.18 -14.31 8.79
N PHE A 110 1.17 -14.63 9.64
CA PHE A 110 2.52 -14.04 9.56
C PHE A 110 3.31 -14.44 8.32
N ALA A 111 2.93 -15.54 7.67
CA ALA A 111 3.51 -16.01 6.42
C ALA A 111 2.43 -16.69 5.57
N SER A 112 2.60 -16.64 4.26
CA SER A 112 1.72 -17.36 3.33
C SER A 112 2.21 -18.79 3.15
N LEU A 113 1.26 -19.73 3.14
CA LEU A 113 1.50 -21.14 2.89
C LEU A 113 0.98 -21.51 1.49
N TYR A 114 1.86 -22.05 0.68
CA TYR A 114 1.54 -22.50 -0.68
C TYR A 114 1.90 -23.97 -0.86
N ASP A 115 0.96 -24.76 -1.37
CA ASP A 115 1.20 -26.19 -1.67
C ASP A 115 2.12 -26.32 -2.88
N PHE A 116 3.34 -26.79 -2.63
CA PHE A 116 4.40 -26.96 -3.63
C PHE A 116 4.47 -28.41 -4.12
N ASN A 117 3.31 -28.96 -4.52
CA ASN A 117 3.19 -30.30 -5.09
C ASN A 117 2.65 -30.23 -6.52
N PHE A 118 3.34 -30.86 -7.47
CA PHE A 118 3.03 -30.81 -8.89
C PHE A 118 3.09 -32.21 -9.50
N ASP A 119 2.00 -32.64 -10.14
CA ASP A 119 1.92 -33.95 -10.80
C ASP A 119 2.71 -33.98 -12.13
N ASP A 120 2.93 -32.81 -12.76
CA ASP A 120 3.56 -32.61 -14.07
C ASP A 120 5.05 -32.22 -14.00
N VAL A 121 5.61 -32.05 -12.78
CA VAL A 121 7.01 -31.66 -12.57
C VAL A 121 7.75 -32.76 -11.79
N LYS A 122 8.69 -33.44 -12.44
CA LYS A 122 9.38 -34.59 -11.83
C LYS A 122 10.44 -34.17 -10.81
N HIS A 123 11.21 -33.13 -11.16
CA HIS A 123 12.28 -32.62 -10.32
C HIS A 123 12.08 -31.10 -10.12
N PRO A 124 11.18 -30.68 -9.25
CA PRO A 124 10.82 -29.26 -9.13
C PRO A 124 12.00 -28.44 -8.60
N VAL A 125 12.33 -27.38 -9.34
CA VAL A 125 13.28 -26.34 -8.96
C VAL A 125 12.50 -25.05 -8.70
N LEU A 126 12.69 -24.49 -7.51
CA LEU A 126 12.09 -23.21 -7.13
C LEU A 126 12.84 -22.07 -7.81
N VAL A 127 12.11 -21.19 -8.50
CA VAL A 127 12.64 -19.97 -9.10
C VAL A 127 12.10 -18.77 -8.35
N LEU A 128 12.99 -17.90 -7.91
CA LEU A 128 12.65 -16.72 -7.11
C LEU A 128 13.18 -15.46 -7.80
N LYS A 129 12.37 -14.41 -7.83
CA LYS A 129 12.74 -13.09 -8.35
C LYS A 129 12.09 -12.01 -7.50
N ALA A 130 12.81 -10.91 -7.30
CA ALA A 130 12.30 -9.66 -6.73
C ALA A 130 12.47 -8.55 -7.76
N GLU A 131 11.48 -7.68 -7.87
CA GLU A 131 11.51 -6.56 -8.80
C GLU A 131 10.64 -5.38 -8.30
N GLU A 132 10.88 -4.22 -8.89
CA GLU A 132 10.11 -2.99 -8.71
C GLU A 132 9.80 -2.36 -10.08
N PRO A 133 8.77 -1.49 -10.19
CA PRO A 133 8.47 -0.84 -11.48
C PRO A 133 9.44 0.30 -11.82
N GLY A 134 10.51 0.47 -11.06
CA GLY A 134 11.54 1.48 -11.28
C GLY A 134 11.02 2.91 -11.15
N SER A 135 11.73 3.86 -11.73
CA SER A 135 11.38 5.29 -11.66
C SER A 135 10.13 5.67 -12.47
N LYS A 136 9.53 4.74 -13.23
CA LYS A 136 8.22 4.90 -13.88
C LYS A 136 7.12 5.16 -12.84
N GLN A 137 7.22 4.57 -11.64
CA GLN A 137 6.24 4.76 -10.57
C GLN A 137 6.07 6.24 -10.15
N LYS A 138 7.11 7.08 -10.31
CA LYS A 138 6.98 8.51 -10.05
C LYS A 138 5.99 9.16 -11.01
N LEU A 139 6.09 8.86 -12.31
CA LEU A 139 5.14 9.37 -13.32
C LEU A 139 3.74 8.80 -13.09
N ALA A 140 3.64 7.53 -12.68
CA ALA A 140 2.36 6.92 -12.32
C ALA A 140 1.65 7.67 -11.18
N ILE A 141 2.38 8.06 -10.15
CA ILE A 141 1.87 8.86 -9.03
C ILE A 141 1.42 10.26 -9.51
N GLU A 142 2.28 10.95 -10.25
CA GLU A 142 2.06 12.33 -10.69
C GLU A 142 0.90 12.46 -11.69
N HIS A 143 0.66 11.43 -12.50
CA HIS A 143 -0.33 11.45 -13.58
C HIS A 143 -1.50 10.47 -13.40
N GLY A 144 -1.60 9.79 -12.26
CA GLY A 144 -2.74 8.95 -11.90
C GLY A 144 -2.80 7.56 -12.54
N TYR A 145 -1.66 7.01 -13.00
CA TYR A 145 -1.59 5.66 -13.58
C TYR A 145 -1.38 4.56 -12.52
N THR A 146 -2.11 4.66 -11.42
CA THR A 146 -1.94 3.78 -10.24
C THR A 146 -2.22 2.29 -10.55
N GLU A 147 -3.17 1.99 -11.42
CA GLU A 147 -3.48 0.60 -11.79
C GLU A 147 -2.43 0.06 -12.79
N SER A 148 -2.06 0.86 -13.80
CA SER A 148 -1.09 0.49 -14.82
C SER A 148 0.27 0.09 -14.24
N ILE A 149 0.76 0.80 -13.23
CA ILE A 149 2.06 0.53 -12.62
C ILE A 149 2.12 -0.83 -11.91
N CYS A 150 0.97 -1.36 -11.45
CA CYS A 150 0.88 -2.70 -10.87
C CYS A 150 1.09 -3.78 -11.94
N HIS A 151 0.52 -3.59 -13.13
CA HIS A 151 0.75 -4.47 -14.27
C HIS A 151 2.21 -4.41 -14.74
N ASP A 152 2.83 -3.22 -14.73
CA ASP A 152 4.27 -3.08 -15.00
C ASP A 152 5.10 -3.99 -14.09
N MET A 153 4.86 -3.92 -12.79
CA MET A 153 5.61 -4.66 -11.78
C MET A 153 5.44 -6.18 -11.93
N ILE A 154 4.21 -6.65 -12.05
CA ILE A 154 3.93 -8.09 -12.10
C ILE A 154 4.35 -8.68 -13.46
N ASN A 155 4.06 -8.00 -14.56
CA ASN A 155 4.46 -8.47 -15.88
C ASN A 155 6.00 -8.54 -16.02
N HIS A 156 6.73 -7.57 -15.43
CA HIS A 156 8.20 -7.61 -15.37
C HIS A 156 8.68 -8.84 -14.59
N LEU A 157 8.15 -9.07 -13.37
CA LEU A 157 8.50 -10.24 -12.56
C LEU A 157 8.30 -11.56 -13.31
N VAL A 158 7.12 -11.71 -13.93
CA VAL A 158 6.77 -12.93 -14.65
C VAL A 158 7.68 -13.10 -15.87
N ASN A 159 7.88 -12.04 -16.65
CA ASN A 159 8.74 -12.10 -17.83
C ASN A 159 10.18 -12.48 -17.47
N ASP A 160 10.68 -12.09 -16.30
CA ASP A 160 12.03 -12.46 -15.86
C ASP A 160 12.18 -13.93 -15.48
N ILE A 161 11.14 -14.55 -14.92
CA ILE A 161 11.24 -15.97 -14.55
C ILE A 161 10.95 -16.92 -15.72
N ILE A 162 10.11 -16.51 -16.67
CA ILE A 162 9.79 -17.37 -17.83
C ILE A 162 10.97 -17.57 -18.78
N VAL A 163 11.98 -16.69 -18.78
CA VAL A 163 13.21 -16.90 -19.56
C VAL A 163 14.00 -18.12 -19.09
N MET A 164 13.77 -18.57 -17.85
CA MET A 164 14.30 -19.84 -17.29
C MET A 164 13.34 -21.02 -17.53
N ASN A 165 12.26 -20.82 -18.27
CA ASN A 165 11.15 -21.77 -18.43
C ASN A 165 10.38 -22.03 -17.13
N ALA A 166 10.34 -21.07 -16.21
CA ALA A 166 9.62 -21.23 -14.96
C ALA A 166 8.14 -20.86 -15.14
N LYS A 167 7.27 -21.73 -14.63
CA LYS A 167 5.84 -21.45 -14.47
C LYS A 167 5.65 -20.52 -13.28
N PRO A 168 4.97 -19.37 -13.44
CA PRO A 168 4.67 -18.48 -12.32
C PRO A 168 3.67 -19.14 -11.36
N LEU A 169 3.86 -18.94 -10.06
CA LEU A 169 3.01 -19.54 -9.02
C LEU A 169 2.38 -18.49 -8.13
N ALA A 170 3.19 -17.81 -7.35
CA ALA A 170 2.74 -16.99 -6.25
C ALA A 170 3.55 -15.71 -6.11
N VAL A 171 2.87 -14.61 -5.77
CA VAL A 171 3.44 -13.29 -5.60
C VAL A 171 3.21 -12.80 -4.18
N LEU A 172 4.21 -12.15 -3.62
CA LEU A 172 4.14 -11.32 -2.42
C LEU A 172 4.43 -9.88 -2.83
N ASP A 173 3.55 -8.95 -2.48
CA ASP A 173 3.76 -7.52 -2.74
C ASP A 173 4.25 -6.76 -1.50
N THR A 174 4.84 -5.60 -1.71
CA THR A 174 5.17 -4.66 -0.64
C THR A 174 4.81 -3.25 -1.09
N ILE A 175 3.97 -2.59 -0.30
CA ILE A 175 3.55 -1.22 -0.50
C ILE A 175 4.08 -0.39 0.66
N VAL A 176 5.02 0.53 0.39
CA VAL A 176 5.51 1.49 1.39
C VAL A 176 4.95 2.87 1.06
N CYS A 177 4.29 3.53 2.01
CA CYS A 177 3.70 4.84 1.77
C CYS A 177 3.88 5.77 2.98
N GLY A 178 3.88 7.09 2.74
CA GLY A 178 3.99 8.09 3.81
C GLY A 178 2.70 8.26 4.61
N LYS A 179 1.56 7.97 3.97
CA LYS A 179 0.23 7.99 4.59
C LYS A 179 -0.64 6.93 3.92
N ALA A 180 -1.38 6.17 4.73
CA ALA A 180 -2.39 5.25 4.21
C ALA A 180 -3.55 6.04 3.60
N GLU A 181 -3.73 5.91 2.29
CA GLU A 181 -4.89 6.41 1.56
C GLU A 181 -5.66 5.20 1.03
N LYS A 182 -6.83 4.96 1.60
CA LYS A 182 -7.61 3.72 1.43
C LYS A 182 -7.85 3.38 -0.05
N ASP A 183 -8.29 4.37 -0.83
CA ASP A 183 -8.61 4.15 -2.25
C ASP A 183 -7.35 3.84 -3.07
N THR A 184 -6.23 4.51 -2.77
CA THR A 184 -4.94 4.25 -3.43
C THR A 184 -4.44 2.84 -3.13
N ILE A 185 -4.39 2.45 -1.84
CA ILE A 185 -3.93 1.10 -1.45
C ILE A 185 -4.83 0.02 -2.05
N LYS A 186 -6.15 0.23 -2.01
CA LYS A 186 -7.11 -0.69 -2.62
C LYS A 186 -6.88 -0.85 -4.12
N THR A 187 -6.65 0.26 -4.84
CA THR A 187 -6.36 0.25 -6.29
C THR A 187 -5.07 -0.50 -6.58
N LEU A 188 -4.02 -0.27 -5.77
CA LEU A 188 -2.74 -0.97 -5.91
C LEU A 188 -2.89 -2.48 -5.71
N VAL A 189 -3.48 -2.92 -4.59
CA VAL A 189 -3.63 -4.37 -4.31
C VAL A 189 -4.54 -5.05 -5.33
N LYS A 190 -5.62 -4.37 -5.75
CA LYS A 190 -6.47 -4.87 -6.83
C LYS A 190 -5.70 -5.01 -8.14
N GLY A 191 -4.96 -3.98 -8.54
CA GLY A 191 -4.15 -3.98 -9.77
C GLY A 191 -3.09 -5.09 -9.78
N VAL A 192 -2.39 -5.30 -8.64
CA VAL A 192 -1.45 -6.41 -8.46
C VAL A 192 -2.17 -7.76 -8.61
N SER A 193 -3.32 -7.93 -7.94
CA SER A 193 -4.11 -9.17 -8.03
C SER A 193 -4.58 -9.45 -9.46
N ASP A 194 -5.05 -8.44 -10.17
CA ASP A 194 -5.54 -8.60 -11.55
C ASP A 194 -4.39 -8.92 -12.52
N ALA A 195 -3.23 -8.27 -12.37
CA ALA A 195 -2.03 -8.60 -13.14
C ALA A 195 -1.51 -10.02 -12.85
N CYS A 196 -1.61 -10.49 -11.60
CA CYS A 196 -1.31 -11.89 -11.25
C CYS A 196 -2.24 -12.87 -11.98
N LYS A 197 -3.54 -12.59 -12.01
CA LYS A 197 -4.53 -13.43 -12.72
C LYS A 197 -4.24 -13.51 -14.21
N GLU A 198 -3.91 -12.39 -14.85
CA GLU A 198 -3.53 -12.35 -16.27
C GLU A 198 -2.33 -13.22 -16.58
N ASN A 199 -1.41 -13.35 -15.61
CA ASN A 199 -0.21 -14.18 -15.72
C ASN A 199 -0.37 -15.58 -15.08
N GLU A 200 -1.59 -16.01 -14.79
CA GLU A 200 -1.91 -17.34 -14.24
C GLU A 200 -1.17 -17.65 -12.91
N CYS A 201 -0.91 -16.62 -12.11
CA CYS A 201 -0.37 -16.75 -10.76
C CYS A 201 -1.28 -16.06 -9.73
N VAL A 202 -0.94 -16.15 -8.46
CA VAL A 202 -1.78 -15.66 -7.38
C VAL A 202 -1.03 -14.68 -6.47
N LEU A 203 -1.67 -13.58 -6.09
CA LEU A 203 -1.22 -12.75 -4.98
C LEU A 203 -1.60 -13.45 -3.68
N ILE A 204 -0.62 -13.94 -2.91
CA ILE A 204 -0.86 -14.75 -1.69
C ILE A 204 -0.67 -13.97 -0.39
N GLY A 205 -0.17 -12.77 -0.44
CA GLY A 205 0.09 -11.92 0.72
C GLY A 205 1.04 -10.80 0.37
N GLY A 206 1.51 -10.12 1.39
CA GLY A 206 2.43 -9.00 1.22
C GLY A 206 2.54 -8.15 2.47
N GLU A 207 3.06 -6.94 2.33
CA GLU A 207 3.24 -5.98 3.41
C GLU A 207 2.75 -4.59 2.96
N THR A 208 1.98 -3.92 3.81
CA THR A 208 1.66 -2.51 3.64
C THR A 208 2.24 -1.72 4.81
N SER A 209 3.32 -1.00 4.56
CA SER A 209 4.06 -0.25 5.56
C SER A 209 3.79 1.25 5.44
N ILE A 210 3.28 1.84 6.53
CA ILE A 210 3.04 3.28 6.61
C ILE A 210 4.22 3.92 7.33
N GLN A 211 4.99 4.73 6.62
CA GLN A 211 6.24 5.33 7.10
C GLN A 211 6.21 6.87 6.99
N PRO A 212 5.48 7.56 7.89
CA PRO A 212 5.44 9.03 7.92
C PRO A 212 6.86 9.60 8.11
N GLN A 213 7.18 10.68 7.40
CA GLN A 213 8.48 11.36 7.42
C GLN A 213 9.66 10.60 6.75
N VAL A 214 9.49 9.33 6.40
CA VAL A 214 10.42 8.55 5.55
C VAL A 214 9.99 8.63 4.11
N VAL A 215 8.68 8.52 3.86
CA VAL A 215 8.05 8.68 2.55
C VAL A 215 7.07 9.86 2.63
N ASP A 216 7.03 10.69 1.60
CA ASP A 216 6.14 11.84 1.52
C ASP A 216 4.68 11.42 1.39
N LYS A 217 3.75 12.31 1.81
CA LYS A 217 2.31 12.09 1.61
C LYS A 217 1.99 12.02 0.12
N GLY A 218 1.14 11.07 -0.27
CA GLY A 218 0.74 10.85 -1.66
C GLY A 218 1.77 10.05 -2.46
N VAL A 219 2.93 9.76 -1.88
CA VAL A 219 3.95 8.90 -2.50
C VAL A 219 3.81 7.48 -1.97
N TYR A 220 3.95 6.52 -2.86
CA TYR A 220 4.09 5.11 -2.55
C TYR A 220 5.28 4.50 -3.30
N VAL A 221 5.88 3.47 -2.71
CA VAL A 221 6.93 2.67 -3.31
C VAL A 221 6.45 1.23 -3.35
N LEU A 222 6.51 0.63 -4.54
CA LEU A 222 6.06 -0.73 -4.80
C LEU A 222 7.26 -1.63 -5.04
N THR A 223 7.24 -2.80 -4.45
CA THR A 223 8.11 -3.92 -4.78
C THR A 223 7.33 -5.22 -4.72
N SER A 224 7.74 -6.24 -5.44
CA SER A 224 7.14 -7.57 -5.35
C SER A 224 8.17 -8.66 -5.49
N ASN A 225 7.80 -9.84 -5.00
CA ASN A 225 8.58 -11.06 -5.12
C ASN A 225 7.69 -12.13 -5.74
N ILE A 226 8.24 -12.92 -6.65
CA ILE A 226 7.53 -14.05 -7.25
C ILE A 226 8.25 -15.35 -6.96
N ALA A 227 7.47 -16.39 -6.71
CA ALA A 227 7.91 -17.78 -6.73
C ALA A 227 7.37 -18.45 -8.01
N GLY A 228 8.24 -19.15 -8.70
CA GLY A 228 7.90 -19.98 -9.85
C GLY A 228 8.50 -21.38 -9.69
N VAL A 229 8.11 -22.29 -10.56
CA VAL A 229 8.63 -23.65 -10.62
C VAL A 229 9.05 -24.02 -12.03
N VAL A 230 10.15 -24.76 -12.15
CA VAL A 230 10.59 -25.38 -13.39
C VAL A 230 11.04 -26.80 -13.11
N ASP A 231 10.80 -27.74 -14.03
CA ASP A 231 11.46 -29.05 -13.98
C ASP A 231 12.94 -28.88 -14.27
N LYS A 232 13.79 -29.49 -13.43
CA LYS A 232 15.24 -29.39 -13.54
C LYS A 232 15.76 -29.70 -14.96
N ASP A 233 15.15 -30.68 -15.62
CA ASP A 233 15.55 -31.12 -16.96
C ASP A 233 15.06 -30.19 -18.08
N LYS A 234 14.15 -29.25 -17.75
CA LYS A 234 13.56 -28.28 -18.67
C LYS A 234 14.09 -26.86 -18.48
N ILE A 235 15.06 -26.64 -17.62
CA ILE A 235 15.65 -25.31 -17.39
C ILE A 235 16.25 -24.80 -18.71
N ILE A 236 15.91 -23.58 -19.08
CA ILE A 236 16.51 -22.84 -20.17
C ILE A 236 17.64 -21.97 -19.60
N ASP A 237 18.88 -22.27 -19.97
CA ASP A 237 20.09 -21.55 -19.54
C ASP A 237 20.98 -21.08 -20.71
N GLY A 238 20.49 -21.24 -21.93
CA GLY A 238 21.21 -20.89 -23.15
C GLY A 238 22.22 -21.94 -23.62
N SER A 239 22.49 -22.99 -22.87
CA SER A 239 23.52 -24.02 -23.19
C SER A 239 23.22 -24.84 -24.47
N LYS A 240 21.93 -24.88 -24.87
CA LYS A 240 21.47 -25.62 -26.05
C LYS A 240 21.43 -24.75 -27.31
N ILE A 241 21.68 -23.44 -27.21
CA ILE A 241 21.65 -22.54 -28.38
C ILE A 241 22.79 -22.88 -29.35
N SER A 242 22.46 -23.02 -30.60
CA SER A 242 23.40 -23.41 -31.64
C SER A 242 23.22 -22.61 -32.93
N SER A 243 24.25 -22.66 -33.78
CA SER A 243 24.18 -22.04 -35.10
C SER A 243 23.12 -22.72 -35.97
N GLY A 244 22.21 -21.96 -36.51
CA GLY A 244 21.07 -22.44 -37.30
C GLY A 244 19.73 -22.40 -36.59
N ASP A 245 19.71 -22.05 -35.32
CA ASP A 245 18.48 -21.85 -34.57
C ASP A 245 17.68 -20.66 -35.13
N ILE A 246 16.35 -20.76 -35.04
CA ILE A 246 15.44 -19.73 -35.52
C ILE A 246 15.16 -18.76 -34.38
N ILE A 247 15.30 -17.47 -34.66
CA ILE A 247 14.96 -16.41 -33.71
C ILE A 247 13.51 -15.98 -33.95
N LEU A 248 12.68 -16.13 -32.90
CA LEU A 248 11.33 -15.59 -32.88
C LEU A 248 11.33 -14.25 -32.15
N ALA A 249 10.65 -13.26 -32.71
CA ALA A 249 10.49 -11.96 -32.09
C ALA A 249 9.01 -11.73 -31.74
N VAL A 250 8.75 -11.26 -30.52
CA VAL A 250 7.44 -10.81 -30.07
C VAL A 250 7.51 -9.30 -29.90
N SER A 251 6.50 -8.58 -30.41
CA SER A 251 6.47 -7.11 -30.35
C SER A 251 6.35 -6.60 -28.91
N SER A 252 7.01 -5.48 -28.66
CA SER A 252 6.84 -4.66 -27.45
C SER A 252 5.78 -3.58 -27.70
N ASN A 253 5.17 -3.07 -26.63
CA ASN A 253 4.23 -1.94 -26.68
C ASN A 253 4.88 -0.61 -26.25
N GLY A 254 6.20 -0.55 -26.09
CA GLY A 254 6.95 0.65 -25.74
C GLY A 254 8.14 0.39 -24.81
N LEU A 255 8.41 1.35 -23.94
CA LEU A 255 9.58 1.34 -23.05
C LEU A 255 9.50 0.33 -21.90
N HIS A 256 8.31 -0.23 -21.64
CA HIS A 256 8.05 -1.08 -20.49
C HIS A 256 8.39 -0.39 -19.15
N THR A 257 9.38 -0.91 -18.40
CA THR A 257 9.77 -0.41 -17.09
C THR A 257 11.16 0.25 -17.06
N ASN A 258 11.90 0.23 -18.16
CA ASN A 258 13.28 0.75 -18.22
C ASN A 258 13.38 2.06 -19.01
N GLY A 259 14.46 2.83 -18.77
CA GLY A 259 14.75 4.08 -19.49
C GLY A 259 14.06 5.33 -18.92
N TYR A 260 13.26 5.21 -17.86
CA TYR A 260 12.44 6.32 -17.32
C TYR A 260 13.25 7.44 -16.67
N SER A 261 14.47 7.21 -16.22
CA SER A 261 15.37 8.29 -15.78
C SER A 261 15.67 9.26 -16.92
N LEU A 262 15.89 8.74 -18.13
CA LEU A 262 16.10 9.58 -19.32
C LEU A 262 14.80 10.27 -19.77
N VAL A 263 13.68 9.55 -19.78
CA VAL A 263 12.35 10.11 -20.11
C VAL A 263 12.03 11.30 -19.21
N ARG A 264 12.20 11.14 -17.91
CA ARG A 264 11.96 12.21 -16.93
C ARG A 264 12.91 13.41 -17.15
N LEU A 265 14.18 13.15 -17.40
CA LEU A 265 15.12 14.22 -17.75
C LEU A 265 14.69 14.99 -19.01
N LEU A 266 14.21 14.28 -20.04
CA LEU A 266 13.68 14.91 -21.26
C LEU A 266 12.43 15.75 -20.97
N MET A 267 11.52 15.27 -20.12
CA MET A 267 10.35 16.02 -19.70
C MET A 267 10.72 17.26 -18.86
N ASP A 268 11.75 17.19 -18.05
CA ASP A 268 12.27 18.35 -17.30
C ASP A 268 12.88 19.41 -18.22
N ILE A 269 13.60 18.99 -19.28
CA ILE A 269 14.22 19.89 -20.28
C ILE A 269 13.16 20.47 -21.23
N TYR A 270 12.18 19.67 -21.60
CA TYR A 270 11.13 20.00 -22.56
C TYR A 270 9.75 19.79 -21.92
N PRO A 271 9.25 20.72 -21.07
CA PRO A 271 7.98 20.53 -20.33
C PRO A 271 6.76 20.30 -21.23
N ASP A 272 6.77 20.84 -22.44
CA ASP A 272 5.67 20.66 -23.41
C ASP A 272 5.58 19.24 -23.98
N LEU A 273 6.62 18.41 -23.79
CA LEU A 273 6.67 17.04 -24.30
C LEU A 273 5.49 16.20 -23.78
N ILE A 274 5.04 16.43 -22.54
CA ILE A 274 3.90 15.73 -21.94
C ILE A 274 2.61 15.91 -22.75
N ASN A 275 2.45 17.07 -23.40
CA ASN A 275 1.27 17.41 -24.21
C ASN A 275 1.41 17.05 -25.68
N SER A 276 2.58 16.53 -26.08
CA SER A 276 2.82 16.11 -27.46
C SER A 276 2.11 14.78 -27.79
N GLU A 277 2.04 14.46 -29.06
CA GLU A 277 1.47 13.20 -29.54
C GLU A 277 2.55 12.37 -30.25
N VAL A 278 2.43 11.05 -30.08
CA VAL A 278 3.23 10.05 -30.79
C VAL A 278 2.24 9.12 -31.50
N ASP A 279 2.28 9.09 -32.81
CA ASP A 279 1.37 8.28 -33.65
C ASP A 279 -0.14 8.50 -33.33
N GLY A 280 -0.51 9.74 -32.95
CA GLY A 280 -1.89 10.12 -32.64
C GLY A 280 -2.35 9.80 -31.21
N GLU A 281 -1.46 9.27 -30.36
CA GLU A 281 -1.69 9.07 -28.93
C GLU A 281 -0.89 10.12 -28.12
N LYS A 282 -1.41 10.55 -26.97
CA LYS A 282 -0.65 11.45 -26.09
C LYS A 282 0.66 10.79 -25.64
N PHE A 283 1.74 11.55 -25.63
CA PHE A 283 3.05 11.06 -25.21
C PHE A 283 3.00 10.37 -23.84
N ILE A 284 2.30 10.96 -22.85
CA ILE A 284 2.18 10.37 -21.51
C ILE A 284 1.48 9.01 -21.55
N ASP A 285 0.40 8.86 -22.33
CA ASP A 285 -0.32 7.59 -22.45
C ASP A 285 0.56 6.52 -23.11
N VAL A 286 1.35 6.90 -24.10
CA VAL A 286 2.30 5.98 -24.80
C VAL A 286 3.36 5.46 -23.83
N ILE A 287 4.01 6.34 -23.09
CA ILE A 287 5.08 5.94 -22.14
C ILE A 287 4.53 5.23 -20.91
N MET A 288 3.25 5.45 -20.55
CA MET A 288 2.63 4.80 -19.39
C MET A 288 1.92 3.48 -19.74
N LYS A 289 1.97 3.02 -21.00
CA LYS A 289 1.51 1.66 -21.34
C LYS A 289 2.21 0.64 -20.43
N PRO A 290 1.46 -0.32 -19.83
CA PRO A 290 2.07 -1.30 -18.95
C PRO A 290 3.00 -2.24 -19.72
N HIS A 291 3.97 -2.80 -19.01
CA HIS A 291 4.85 -3.86 -19.51
C HIS A 291 4.01 -5.01 -20.10
N THR A 292 4.33 -5.48 -21.28
CA THR A 292 3.58 -6.54 -21.94
C THR A 292 3.69 -7.85 -21.16
N ALA A 293 2.55 -8.51 -20.90
CA ALA A 293 2.51 -9.85 -20.32
C ALA A 293 2.83 -10.89 -21.43
N TYR A 294 4.04 -11.41 -21.45
CA TYR A 294 4.46 -12.37 -22.47
C TYR A 294 4.12 -13.83 -22.11
N TYR A 295 3.96 -14.15 -20.82
CA TYR A 295 3.69 -15.53 -20.41
C TYR A 295 2.45 -16.16 -21.05
N PRO A 296 1.28 -15.51 -21.10
CA PRO A 296 0.10 -16.10 -21.73
C PRO A 296 0.28 -16.46 -23.22
N VAL A 297 1.17 -15.71 -23.91
CA VAL A 297 1.46 -15.93 -25.33
C VAL A 297 2.51 -17.01 -25.54
N LEU A 298 3.52 -17.06 -24.66
CA LEU A 298 4.71 -17.91 -24.83
C LEU A 298 4.59 -19.28 -24.15
N LYS A 299 3.72 -19.45 -23.14
CA LYS A 299 3.66 -20.66 -22.31
C LYS A 299 3.58 -21.97 -23.12
N ASN A 300 2.78 -21.99 -24.20
CA ASN A 300 2.65 -23.19 -25.02
C ASN A 300 3.93 -23.54 -25.79
N ILE A 301 4.77 -22.54 -26.08
CA ILE A 301 6.08 -22.74 -26.72
C ILE A 301 7.10 -23.20 -25.67
N LEU A 302 7.02 -22.65 -24.48
CA LEU A 302 7.90 -22.99 -23.34
C LEU A 302 7.63 -24.40 -22.82
N ASP A 303 6.38 -24.87 -22.86
CA ASP A 303 5.97 -26.22 -22.45
C ASP A 303 6.32 -27.31 -23.47
N SER A 304 6.66 -26.95 -24.72
CA SER A 304 6.98 -27.88 -25.82
C SER A 304 8.45 -28.31 -25.79
#